data_0fe26dccec719a9a5fa198cd1fcfe779
#
_entry.id   0fe26dccec719a9a5fa198cd1fcfe779
#
_cell.length_a   1.000
_cell.length_b   1.000
_cell.length_c   1.000
_cell.angle_alpha   90.00
_cell.angle_beta   90.00
_cell.angle_gamma   90.00
#
_symmetry.space_group_name_H-M   'P 1'
#
loop_
_entity.id
_entity.type
_entity.pdbx_description
1 polymer ?
#
loop_
_entity_poly.entity_id
_entity_poly.type
_entity_poly.pdbx_seq_one_letter_code
_entity_poly.pdbx_strand_id
1 'polypeptide(L)'
;MRDDKFGMRGLTFDDVLLVPAASNVLPHQVELKTQLTRDITLNIPMISSGMDTVTESRMAIAMAREGGLGVIHKNMSIEEQAHEVDKVKRSEHGVIVDPIFLSPQNLLSDAAEIMGKYKISGVPITEHGKLVGIITNRDMRFETDLTRQIGDCMTKDSLVTAPEGTSLEEAKAILSEHRIEKLPLVDGDGNLKGLITIKDIEKATKYPNSAKDSSGRLLVGAAVGVAKDLYDRLDALVSAKADVIIVDTAHGHSAGVLRTLKEIKQAYPHIPVIAGNVATAAGTEALIEAGADAVKVGIGPGSICTTRVIAGIGVPQITAVYESAQVGRRYGIPIIADGGIKYSGDIAKAIAAGANVVMMGNILAGTDESPGETVIYQGRSYKVYRGMGSLGAMKLGSKDRYFQTEAKKLVPEGIEGRVPYKGMLADTIFQMVGGLRASMGYCGCHNIQEMIENTQFIQITAAGLKESHPHDVSITVEAPNYSG
;
A
#
# COMPACT_ATOMS: atom_id res chain seq x y z
N MET A 1 1.26 46.42 -16.21
CA MET A 1 1.17 45.61 -14.99
C MET A 1 0.35 44.39 -15.34
N ARG A 2 0.96 43.24 -15.26
CA ARG A 2 0.48 41.96 -15.81
C ARG A 2 -0.71 41.39 -15.08
N ASP A 3 -1.71 40.92 -15.83
CA ASP A 3 -2.82 40.06 -15.36
C ASP A 3 -2.37 38.62 -15.00
N ASP A 4 -1.08 38.43 -14.67
CA ASP A 4 -0.53 37.10 -14.31
C ASP A 4 -0.99 36.63 -12.91
N LYS A 5 -1.74 37.45 -12.20
CA LYS A 5 -2.28 37.08 -10.88
C LYS A 5 -3.41 36.06 -10.97
N PHE A 6 -4.15 36.06 -12.07
CA PHE A 6 -5.21 35.11 -12.37
C PHE A 6 -4.73 34.16 -13.45
N GLY A 7 -4.33 32.96 -13.05
CA GLY A 7 -3.84 31.91 -13.96
C GLY A 7 -4.94 31.22 -14.77
N MET A 8 -4.61 30.06 -15.31
CA MET A 8 -5.53 29.23 -16.06
C MET A 8 -6.70 28.72 -15.20
N ARG A 9 -7.78 28.29 -15.86
CA ARG A 9 -8.90 27.60 -15.22
C ARG A 9 -8.44 26.24 -14.70
N GLY A 10 -8.62 25.97 -13.39
CA GLY A 10 -8.34 24.66 -12.79
C GLY A 10 -9.52 23.70 -12.99
N LEU A 11 -9.21 22.41 -13.26
CA LEU A 11 -10.18 21.36 -13.52
C LEU A 11 -10.10 20.26 -12.44
N THR A 12 -11.26 19.80 -11.97
CA THR A 12 -11.43 18.63 -11.10
C THR A 12 -11.85 17.40 -11.93
N PHE A 13 -12.02 16.24 -11.27
CA PHE A 13 -12.56 15.05 -11.92
C PHE A 13 -13.99 15.27 -12.47
N ASP A 14 -14.77 16.13 -11.82
CA ASP A 14 -16.14 16.41 -12.20
C ASP A 14 -16.26 17.39 -13.39
N ASP A 15 -15.18 18.04 -13.80
CA ASP A 15 -15.16 19.00 -14.90
C ASP A 15 -14.83 18.36 -16.26
N VAL A 16 -14.44 17.08 -16.29
CA VAL A 16 -13.97 16.41 -17.51
C VAL A 16 -14.54 15.00 -17.66
N LEU A 17 -14.63 14.55 -18.91
CA LEU A 17 -14.84 13.14 -19.27
C LEU A 17 -13.75 12.73 -20.28
N LEU A 18 -13.45 11.41 -20.31
CA LEU A 18 -12.62 10.82 -21.37
C LEU A 18 -13.46 10.62 -22.63
N VAL A 19 -12.86 10.95 -23.78
CA VAL A 19 -13.50 10.76 -25.07
C VAL A 19 -13.30 9.31 -25.51
N PRO A 20 -14.36 8.55 -25.85
CA PRO A 20 -14.19 7.21 -26.38
C PRO A 20 -13.46 7.22 -27.72
N ALA A 21 -12.62 6.20 -27.94
CA ALA A 21 -11.85 6.05 -29.18
C ALA A 21 -12.14 4.69 -29.86
N ALA A 22 -11.67 4.54 -31.09
CA ALA A 22 -11.71 3.23 -31.75
C ALA A 22 -10.92 2.22 -30.94
N SER A 23 -11.51 1.05 -30.66
CA SER A 23 -10.92 0.05 -29.77
C SER A 23 -11.00 -1.35 -30.36
N ASN A 24 -9.91 -2.08 -30.24
CA ASN A 24 -9.83 -3.53 -30.47
C ASN A 24 -9.46 -4.27 -29.18
N VAL A 25 -9.57 -3.60 -28.03
CA VAL A 25 -9.17 -4.12 -26.70
C VAL A 25 -10.40 -4.43 -25.86
N LEU A 26 -10.46 -5.63 -25.31
CA LEU A 26 -11.51 -6.01 -24.37
C LEU A 26 -11.01 -5.76 -22.92
N PRO A 27 -11.91 -5.44 -21.98
CA PRO A 27 -11.52 -5.10 -20.61
C PRO A 27 -10.66 -6.16 -19.88
N HIS A 28 -10.84 -7.45 -20.20
CA HIS A 28 -10.05 -8.54 -19.60
C HIS A 28 -8.64 -8.69 -20.21
N GLN A 29 -8.35 -8.06 -21.34
CA GLN A 29 -7.08 -8.13 -22.05
C GLN A 29 -6.10 -7.02 -21.64
N VAL A 30 -6.57 -6.00 -20.92
CA VAL A 30 -5.72 -4.86 -20.53
C VAL A 30 -4.75 -5.22 -19.42
N GLU A 31 -3.53 -4.70 -19.50
CA GLU A 31 -2.51 -4.81 -18.47
C GLU A 31 -2.54 -3.57 -17.55
N LEU A 32 -2.61 -3.83 -16.23
CA LEU A 32 -2.70 -2.75 -15.23
C LEU A 32 -1.38 -2.48 -14.52
N LYS A 33 -0.31 -3.20 -14.87
CA LYS A 33 1.01 -2.98 -14.27
C LYS A 33 1.48 -1.55 -14.48
N THR A 34 2.06 -0.97 -13.42
CA THR A 34 2.53 0.40 -13.42
C THR A 34 3.72 0.59 -12.49
N GLN A 35 4.52 1.63 -12.73
CA GLN A 35 5.64 2.01 -11.88
C GLN A 35 5.14 2.85 -10.69
N LEU A 36 5.46 2.42 -9.46
CA LEU A 36 5.30 3.23 -8.26
C LEU A 36 6.53 4.11 -8.02
N THR A 37 7.71 3.52 -8.20
CA THR A 37 9.01 4.20 -8.24
C THR A 37 9.81 3.62 -9.40
N ARG A 38 11.05 4.06 -9.61
CA ARG A 38 11.90 3.45 -10.65
C ARG A 38 12.13 1.96 -10.44
N ASP A 39 12.15 1.51 -9.18
CA ASP A 39 12.51 0.15 -8.81
C ASP A 39 11.32 -0.70 -8.36
N ILE A 40 10.16 -0.09 -8.10
CA ILE A 40 8.97 -0.79 -7.63
C ILE A 40 7.87 -0.73 -8.67
N THR A 41 7.42 -1.90 -9.11
CA THR A 41 6.27 -2.09 -9.99
C THR A 41 5.09 -2.64 -9.19
N LEU A 42 3.90 -2.09 -9.42
CA LEU A 42 2.64 -2.61 -8.90
C LEU A 42 1.85 -3.32 -10.00
N ASN A 43 1.04 -4.30 -9.62
CA ASN A 43 0.18 -5.03 -10.55
C ASN A 43 -1.17 -4.34 -10.80
N ILE A 44 -1.57 -3.39 -9.94
CA ILE A 44 -2.67 -2.45 -10.14
C ILE A 44 -2.23 -1.03 -9.74
N PRO A 45 -2.72 0.03 -10.38
CA PRO A 45 -2.28 1.41 -10.14
C PRO A 45 -2.93 2.05 -8.90
N MET A 46 -2.98 1.34 -7.78
CA MET A 46 -3.73 1.76 -6.59
C MET A 46 -2.94 1.53 -5.32
N ILE A 47 -2.92 2.55 -4.43
CA ILE A 47 -2.33 2.43 -3.09
C ILE A 47 -3.27 3.01 -2.04
N SER A 48 -3.21 2.48 -0.80
CA SER A 48 -3.97 3.03 0.32
C SER A 48 -3.18 4.13 1.04
N SER A 49 -3.90 5.17 1.49
CA SER A 49 -3.28 6.35 2.11
C SER A 49 -2.80 6.08 3.53
N GLY A 50 -1.68 6.70 3.91
CA GLY A 50 -1.09 6.64 5.25
C GLY A 50 -1.87 7.46 6.28
N MET A 51 -3.15 7.13 6.48
CA MET A 51 -4.06 7.78 7.43
C MET A 51 -4.44 6.81 8.55
N ASP A 52 -4.56 7.32 9.76
CA ASP A 52 -4.80 6.51 10.98
C ASP A 52 -6.17 5.83 11.07
N THR A 53 -7.08 6.13 10.14
CA THR A 53 -8.35 5.44 9.95
C THR A 53 -8.44 4.69 8.63
N VAL A 54 -7.32 4.52 7.91
CA VAL A 54 -7.28 3.84 6.60
C VAL A 54 -6.31 2.68 6.59
N THR A 55 -5.02 2.89 6.94
CA THR A 55 -3.99 1.88 6.67
C THR A 55 -3.14 1.52 7.89
N GLU A 56 -3.38 0.35 8.41
CA GLU A 56 -2.47 -0.46 9.24
C GLU A 56 -2.18 -1.78 8.54
N SER A 57 -1.56 -2.74 9.20
CA SER A 57 -1.11 -4.01 8.59
C SER A 57 -2.23 -4.79 7.90
N ARG A 58 -3.45 -4.84 8.44
CA ARG A 58 -4.58 -5.54 7.82
C ARG A 58 -4.90 -4.99 6.42
N MET A 59 -5.04 -3.67 6.33
CA MET A 59 -5.27 -2.98 5.06
C MET A 59 -4.07 -3.15 4.11
N ALA A 60 -2.84 -2.99 4.60
CA ALA A 60 -1.64 -3.10 3.78
C ALA A 60 -1.48 -4.52 3.19
N ILE A 61 -1.74 -5.55 3.97
CA ILE A 61 -1.75 -6.95 3.51
C ILE A 61 -2.80 -7.15 2.41
N ALA A 62 -4.03 -6.69 2.63
CA ALA A 62 -5.10 -6.85 1.68
C ALA A 62 -4.82 -6.09 0.37
N MET A 63 -4.35 -4.84 0.44
CA MET A 63 -3.95 -4.06 -0.74
C MET A 63 -2.83 -4.73 -1.55
N ALA A 64 -1.80 -5.24 -0.87
CA ALA A 64 -0.70 -5.92 -1.55
C ALA A 64 -1.15 -7.24 -2.20
N ARG A 65 -2.10 -7.97 -1.60
CA ARG A 65 -2.71 -9.19 -2.19
C ARG A 65 -3.48 -8.92 -3.47
N GLU A 66 -4.15 -7.78 -3.54
CA GLU A 66 -4.83 -7.34 -4.76
C GLU A 66 -3.88 -6.77 -5.82
N GLY A 67 -2.60 -6.61 -5.51
CA GLY A 67 -1.56 -6.15 -6.44
C GLY A 67 -1.19 -4.67 -6.31
N GLY A 68 -1.74 -3.97 -5.32
CA GLY A 68 -1.42 -2.60 -4.95
C GLY A 68 -0.39 -2.52 -3.82
N LEU A 69 -0.41 -1.43 -3.05
CA LEU A 69 0.46 -1.24 -1.88
C LEU A 69 -0.28 -0.47 -0.77
N GLY A 70 -0.09 -0.91 0.47
CA GLY A 70 -0.56 -0.16 1.63
C GLY A 70 0.54 0.70 2.23
N VAL A 71 0.19 1.93 2.66
CA VAL A 71 1.11 2.86 3.34
C VAL A 71 0.74 2.93 4.82
N ILE A 72 1.57 2.33 5.68
CA ILE A 72 1.37 2.38 7.13
C ILE A 72 1.52 3.82 7.62
N HIS A 73 0.53 4.33 8.35
CA HIS A 73 0.54 5.69 8.88
C HIS A 73 1.55 5.87 10.01
N LYS A 74 1.98 7.11 10.24
CA LYS A 74 2.95 7.47 11.30
C LYS A 74 2.33 7.93 12.63
N ASN A 75 1.00 7.97 12.73
CA ASN A 75 0.28 8.49 13.90
C ASN A 75 0.22 7.45 15.04
N MET A 76 1.37 6.87 15.34
CA MET A 76 1.64 5.86 16.37
C MET A 76 3.12 5.94 16.77
N SER A 77 3.54 5.21 17.80
CA SER A 77 4.93 5.13 18.20
C SER A 77 5.82 4.54 17.10
N ILE A 78 7.14 4.72 17.21
CA ILE A 78 8.12 4.16 16.26
C ILE A 78 8.03 2.65 16.25
N GLU A 79 7.98 2.05 17.44
CA GLU A 79 7.92 0.61 17.65
C GLU A 79 6.64 0.00 17.08
N GLU A 80 5.49 0.67 17.30
CA GLU A 80 4.20 0.23 16.76
C GLU A 80 4.21 0.27 15.24
N GLN A 81 4.71 1.34 14.63
CA GLN A 81 4.77 1.47 13.16
C GLN A 81 5.69 0.41 12.54
N ALA A 82 6.87 0.20 13.12
CA ALA A 82 7.79 -0.85 12.70
C ALA A 82 7.17 -2.25 12.85
N HIS A 83 6.41 -2.48 13.93
CA HIS A 83 5.70 -3.74 14.13
C HIS A 83 4.57 -3.96 13.10
N GLU A 84 3.84 -2.91 12.73
CA GLU A 84 2.83 -3.00 11.66
C GLU A 84 3.49 -3.34 10.30
N VAL A 85 4.64 -2.77 9.98
CA VAL A 85 5.44 -3.13 8.78
C VAL A 85 5.89 -4.59 8.86
N ASP A 86 6.45 -5.03 9.98
CA ASP A 86 6.91 -6.41 10.20
C ASP A 86 5.77 -7.43 10.03
N LYS A 87 4.55 -7.13 10.52
CA LYS A 87 3.35 -7.96 10.28
C LYS A 87 3.08 -8.16 8.79
N VAL A 88 3.20 -7.11 7.97
CA VAL A 88 3.00 -7.22 6.53
C VAL A 88 4.08 -8.10 5.90
N LYS A 89 5.34 -7.84 6.22
CA LYS A 89 6.48 -8.60 5.68
C LYS A 89 6.46 -10.08 6.07
N ARG A 90 5.90 -10.42 7.23
CA ARG A 90 5.72 -11.81 7.69
C ARG A 90 4.42 -12.46 7.26
N SER A 91 3.49 -11.73 6.67
CA SER A 91 2.17 -12.28 6.31
C SER A 91 2.23 -13.31 5.18
N GLU A 92 3.15 -13.13 4.26
CA GLU A 92 3.41 -14.04 3.14
C GLU A 92 4.89 -14.14 2.84
N HIS A 93 5.31 -15.39 2.60
CA HIS A 93 6.64 -15.70 2.11
C HIS A 93 6.45 -16.60 0.87
N GLY A 94 7.25 -16.37 -0.18
CA GLY A 94 7.39 -17.36 -1.23
C GLY A 94 8.29 -18.48 -0.71
N VAL A 95 9.54 -18.11 -0.44
CA VAL A 95 10.51 -18.90 0.30
C VAL A 95 10.87 -18.11 1.55
N ILE A 96 10.73 -18.68 2.74
CA ILE A 96 11.22 -18.08 3.98
C ILE A 96 12.74 -18.20 3.94
N VAL A 97 13.42 -17.11 3.60
CA VAL A 97 14.89 -17.01 3.66
C VAL A 97 15.29 -16.77 5.13
N ASP A 98 16.33 -17.45 5.61
CA ASP A 98 16.76 -17.42 6.99
C ASP A 98 15.61 -17.74 7.99
N PRO A 99 15.02 -18.95 7.90
CA PRO A 99 13.96 -19.34 8.80
C PRO A 99 14.45 -19.41 10.25
N ILE A 100 13.57 -19.08 11.19
CA ILE A 100 13.85 -19.29 12.62
C ILE A 100 14.14 -20.76 12.83
N PHE A 101 15.24 -21.08 13.49
CA PHE A 101 15.65 -22.44 13.83
C PHE A 101 15.99 -22.59 15.32
N LEU A 102 15.98 -23.80 15.80
CA LEU A 102 16.41 -24.19 17.14
C LEU A 102 17.47 -25.29 17.03
N SER A 103 18.08 -25.62 18.18
CA SER A 103 19.06 -26.69 18.32
C SER A 103 18.38 -27.93 18.92
N PRO A 104 18.92 -29.17 18.69
CA PRO A 104 18.40 -30.37 19.34
C PRO A 104 18.44 -30.30 20.86
N GLN A 105 19.33 -29.48 21.43
CA GLN A 105 19.52 -29.31 22.89
C GLN A 105 18.49 -28.32 23.50
N ASN A 106 17.81 -27.52 22.72
CA ASN A 106 16.71 -26.67 23.20
C ASN A 106 15.57 -27.51 23.74
N LEU A 107 14.73 -26.91 24.60
CA LEU A 107 13.58 -27.57 25.19
C LEU A 107 12.33 -27.45 24.34
N LEU A 108 11.37 -28.34 24.52
CA LEU A 108 10.06 -28.21 23.84
C LEU A 108 9.31 -26.93 24.24
N SER A 109 9.54 -26.43 25.48
CA SER A 109 9.05 -25.10 25.90
C SER A 109 9.54 -23.98 25.00
N ASP A 110 10.82 -24.01 24.56
CA ASP A 110 11.38 -22.99 23.67
C ASP A 110 10.70 -23.04 22.31
N ALA A 111 10.47 -24.26 21.81
CA ALA A 111 9.73 -24.45 20.54
C ALA A 111 8.29 -23.94 20.65
N ALA A 112 7.59 -24.24 21.76
CA ALA A 112 6.22 -23.78 22.00
C ALA A 112 6.15 -22.25 22.08
N GLU A 113 7.10 -21.60 22.77
CA GLU A 113 7.19 -20.14 22.87
C GLU A 113 7.39 -19.50 21.50
N ILE A 114 8.36 -19.99 20.71
CA ILE A 114 8.63 -19.50 19.36
C ILE A 114 7.43 -19.70 18.44
N MET A 115 6.83 -20.89 18.45
CA MET A 115 5.65 -21.18 17.64
C MET A 115 4.46 -20.27 18.00
N GLY A 116 4.25 -20.02 19.32
CA GLY A 116 3.22 -19.11 19.81
C GLY A 116 3.48 -17.66 19.45
N LYS A 117 4.69 -17.17 19.68
CA LYS A 117 5.12 -15.80 19.41
C LYS A 117 5.02 -15.44 17.93
N TYR A 118 5.46 -16.33 17.06
CA TYR A 118 5.50 -16.11 15.61
C TYR A 118 4.31 -16.71 14.85
N LYS A 119 3.39 -17.37 15.57
CA LYS A 119 2.20 -18.04 14.98
C LYS A 119 2.56 -19.04 13.87
N ILE A 120 3.67 -19.76 14.06
CA ILE A 120 4.15 -20.81 13.14
C ILE A 120 3.86 -22.18 13.72
N SER A 121 3.73 -23.19 12.86
CA SER A 121 3.33 -24.56 13.25
C SER A 121 4.49 -25.55 13.19
N GLY A 122 5.73 -25.06 13.06
CA GLY A 122 6.92 -25.89 13.10
C GLY A 122 8.19 -25.09 12.86
N VAL A 123 9.30 -25.61 13.37
CA VAL A 123 10.61 -24.96 13.39
C VAL A 123 11.66 -25.96 12.90
N PRO A 124 12.50 -25.62 11.89
CA PRO A 124 13.67 -26.41 11.54
C PRO A 124 14.66 -26.49 12.71
N ILE A 125 15.32 -27.63 12.84
CA ILE A 125 16.31 -27.88 13.86
C ILE A 125 17.69 -28.02 13.20
N THR A 126 18.66 -27.23 13.66
CA THR A 126 19.99 -27.21 13.10
C THR A 126 21.06 -27.50 14.16
N GLU A 127 22.15 -28.10 13.72
CA GLU A 127 23.36 -28.27 14.51
C GLU A 127 24.55 -27.76 13.67
N HIS A 128 25.26 -26.77 14.21
CA HIS A 128 26.34 -26.07 13.47
C HIS A 128 25.94 -25.58 12.06
N GLY A 129 24.69 -25.10 11.90
CA GLY A 129 24.13 -24.62 10.64
C GLY A 129 23.55 -25.71 9.73
N LYS A 130 23.85 -26.98 9.95
CA LYS A 130 23.29 -28.11 9.21
C LYS A 130 21.89 -28.46 9.72
N LEU A 131 20.99 -28.72 8.80
CA LEU A 131 19.65 -29.19 9.13
C LEU A 131 19.73 -30.64 9.64
N VAL A 132 19.25 -30.88 10.87
CA VAL A 132 19.25 -32.22 11.51
C VAL A 132 17.85 -32.72 11.84
N GLY A 133 16.82 -31.87 11.73
CA GLY A 133 15.46 -32.26 12.01
C GLY A 133 14.46 -31.11 11.81
N ILE A 134 13.22 -31.42 12.10
CA ILE A 134 12.12 -30.43 12.18
C ILE A 134 11.21 -30.79 13.36
N ILE A 135 10.81 -29.79 14.14
CA ILE A 135 9.78 -29.94 15.18
C ILE A 135 8.51 -29.23 14.76
N THR A 136 7.36 -29.87 14.88
CA THR A 136 6.06 -29.34 14.46
C THR A 136 5.02 -29.49 15.57
N ASN A 137 3.89 -28.79 15.42
CA ASN A 137 2.74 -28.99 16.32
C ASN A 137 2.24 -30.45 16.37
N ARG A 138 2.48 -31.25 15.32
CA ARG A 138 2.12 -32.65 15.29
C ARG A 138 3.00 -33.44 16.26
N ASP A 139 4.30 -33.17 16.29
CA ASP A 139 5.27 -33.83 17.15
C ASP A 139 5.03 -33.47 18.63
N MET A 140 4.57 -32.24 18.89
CA MET A 140 4.31 -31.74 20.25
C MET A 140 2.89 -32.01 20.76
N ARG A 141 1.98 -32.50 19.91
CA ARG A 141 0.52 -32.56 20.24
C ARG A 141 0.20 -33.38 21.51
N PHE A 142 0.93 -34.42 21.75
CA PHE A 142 0.69 -35.34 22.88
C PHE A 142 1.77 -35.28 23.96
N GLU A 143 2.73 -34.36 23.79
CA GLU A 143 3.78 -34.18 24.78
C GLU A 143 3.25 -33.34 25.95
N THR A 144 3.35 -33.91 27.14
CA THR A 144 2.95 -33.26 28.38
C THR A 144 4.14 -32.67 29.17
N ASP A 145 5.34 -33.19 28.92
CA ASP A 145 6.59 -32.73 29.52
C ASP A 145 7.36 -31.81 28.53
N LEU A 146 7.14 -30.52 28.68
CA LEU A 146 7.80 -29.51 27.85
C LEU A 146 9.27 -29.24 28.27
N THR A 147 9.78 -29.92 29.29
CA THR A 147 11.20 -29.84 29.70
C THR A 147 12.10 -30.84 28.96
N ARG A 148 11.53 -31.70 28.14
CA ARG A 148 12.29 -32.61 27.25
C ARG A 148 13.04 -31.84 26.16
N GLN A 149 14.18 -32.40 25.73
CA GLN A 149 14.95 -31.85 24.63
C GLN A 149 14.24 -32.10 23.29
N ILE A 150 14.33 -31.12 22.39
CA ILE A 150 13.74 -31.19 21.02
C ILE A 150 14.30 -32.40 20.28
N GLY A 151 15.58 -32.73 20.43
CA GLY A 151 16.24 -33.87 19.76
C GLY A 151 15.60 -35.23 20.04
N ASP A 152 14.84 -35.38 21.15
CA ASP A 152 14.11 -36.61 21.48
C ASP A 152 12.76 -36.75 20.80
N CYS A 153 12.17 -35.57 20.34
CA CYS A 153 10.81 -35.53 19.86
C CYS A 153 10.71 -35.07 18.40
N MET A 154 11.78 -34.45 17.87
CA MET A 154 11.79 -33.95 16.49
C MET A 154 11.72 -35.07 15.43
N THR A 155 11.16 -34.77 14.28
CA THR A 155 11.30 -35.61 13.08
C THR A 155 12.72 -35.48 12.53
N LYS A 156 13.50 -36.56 12.56
CA LYS A 156 14.91 -36.63 12.05
C LYS A 156 15.12 -37.74 11.02
N ASP A 157 14.40 -38.84 11.15
CA ASP A 157 14.45 -39.95 10.20
C ASP A 157 13.56 -39.61 9.00
N SER A 158 14.08 -39.84 7.78
CA SER A 158 13.36 -39.56 6.52
C SER A 158 12.99 -38.08 6.32
N LEU A 159 13.87 -37.16 6.76
CA LEU A 159 13.67 -35.73 6.57
C LEU A 159 13.69 -35.38 5.08
N VAL A 160 12.56 -34.87 4.57
CA VAL A 160 12.43 -34.43 3.18
C VAL A 160 12.94 -33.00 3.07
N THR A 161 13.86 -32.77 2.17
CA THR A 161 14.47 -31.45 1.87
C THR A 161 14.50 -31.21 0.35
N ALA A 162 14.71 -29.95 -0.04
CA ALA A 162 14.95 -29.61 -1.43
C ALA A 162 16.15 -28.64 -1.53
N PRO A 163 16.76 -28.50 -2.70
CA PRO A 163 17.86 -27.53 -2.91
C PRO A 163 17.39 -26.08 -2.73
N GLU A 164 18.32 -25.20 -2.35
CA GLU A 164 18.13 -23.76 -2.46
C GLU A 164 17.79 -23.40 -3.91
N GLY A 165 16.81 -22.50 -4.13
CA GLY A 165 16.32 -22.11 -5.44
C GLY A 165 15.15 -22.94 -5.98
N THR A 166 14.67 -23.97 -5.25
CA THR A 166 13.47 -24.74 -5.59
C THR A 166 12.27 -23.79 -5.74
N SER A 167 11.56 -23.90 -6.87
CA SER A 167 10.36 -23.11 -7.16
C SER A 167 9.17 -23.55 -6.29
N LEU A 168 8.15 -22.69 -6.15
CA LEU A 168 6.94 -23.04 -5.41
C LEU A 168 6.17 -24.20 -6.07
N GLU A 169 6.24 -24.36 -7.39
CA GLU A 169 5.59 -25.45 -8.12
C GLU A 169 6.28 -26.80 -7.84
N GLU A 170 7.61 -26.83 -7.89
CA GLU A 170 8.41 -28.00 -7.51
C GLU A 170 8.19 -28.36 -6.04
N ALA A 171 8.22 -27.34 -5.16
CA ALA A 171 7.95 -27.54 -3.74
C ALA A 171 6.56 -28.11 -3.49
N LYS A 172 5.54 -27.66 -4.23
CA LYS A 172 4.17 -28.20 -4.16
C LYS A 172 4.12 -29.68 -4.51
N ALA A 173 4.82 -30.10 -5.56
CA ALA A 173 4.90 -31.50 -5.95
C ALA A 173 5.53 -32.37 -4.83
N ILE A 174 6.67 -31.92 -4.28
CA ILE A 174 7.38 -32.62 -3.18
C ILE A 174 6.51 -32.70 -1.92
N LEU A 175 5.89 -31.57 -1.50
CA LEU A 175 5.01 -31.54 -0.33
C LEU A 175 3.81 -32.49 -0.49
N SER A 176 3.24 -32.56 -1.70
CA SER A 176 2.11 -33.44 -2.01
C SER A 176 2.52 -34.92 -2.03
N GLU A 177 3.62 -35.28 -2.66
CA GLU A 177 4.14 -36.65 -2.75
C GLU A 177 4.43 -37.22 -1.37
N HIS A 178 5.12 -36.45 -0.54
CA HIS A 178 5.52 -36.87 0.81
C HIS A 178 4.48 -36.59 1.90
N ARG A 179 3.36 -35.94 1.56
CA ARG A 179 2.26 -35.55 2.48
C ARG A 179 2.73 -34.76 3.69
N ILE A 180 3.66 -33.82 3.44
CA ILE A 180 4.22 -32.93 4.45
C ILE A 180 3.75 -31.49 4.21
N GLU A 181 3.78 -30.65 5.24
CA GLU A 181 3.32 -29.27 5.19
C GLU A 181 4.47 -28.26 5.09
N LYS A 182 5.71 -28.70 5.33
CA LYS A 182 6.89 -27.87 5.38
C LYS A 182 8.05 -28.55 4.68
N LEU A 183 8.75 -27.80 3.83
CA LEU A 183 9.89 -28.25 3.06
C LEU A 183 11.09 -27.37 3.35
N PRO A 184 12.04 -27.82 4.18
CA PRO A 184 13.30 -27.12 4.38
C PRO A 184 14.12 -27.15 3.09
N LEU A 185 14.76 -25.99 2.79
CA LEU A 185 15.68 -25.83 1.70
C LEU A 185 17.10 -25.84 2.23
N VAL A 186 17.98 -26.59 1.60
CA VAL A 186 19.38 -26.74 2.01
C VAL A 186 20.35 -26.48 0.86
N ASP A 187 21.56 -26.06 1.19
CA ASP A 187 22.67 -26.00 0.22
C ASP A 187 23.33 -27.38 0.02
N GLY A 188 24.36 -27.44 -0.85
CA GLY A 188 25.09 -28.67 -1.15
C GLY A 188 25.80 -29.30 0.06
N ASP A 189 26.02 -28.56 1.14
CA ASP A 189 26.65 -29.02 2.38
C ASP A 189 25.60 -29.42 3.46
N GLY A 190 24.30 -29.28 3.14
CA GLY A 190 23.18 -29.59 4.04
C GLY A 190 22.86 -28.46 5.03
N ASN A 191 23.36 -27.24 4.84
CA ASN A 191 23.02 -26.11 5.69
C ASN A 191 21.63 -25.57 5.33
N LEU A 192 20.85 -25.20 6.35
CA LEU A 192 19.53 -24.61 6.18
C LEU A 192 19.63 -23.23 5.50
N LYS A 193 18.93 -23.05 4.37
CA LYS A 193 18.87 -21.80 3.59
C LYS A 193 17.48 -21.23 3.50
N GLY A 194 16.47 -22.07 3.65
CA GLY A 194 15.09 -21.60 3.54
C GLY A 194 14.07 -22.61 4.03
N LEU A 195 12.81 -22.19 4.01
CA LEU A 195 11.67 -23.03 4.33
C LEU A 195 10.50 -22.64 3.42
N ILE A 196 9.86 -23.61 2.79
CA ILE A 196 8.59 -23.44 2.06
C ILE A 196 7.51 -24.17 2.82
N THR A 197 6.33 -23.54 2.97
CA THR A 197 5.18 -24.20 3.60
C THR A 197 4.00 -24.32 2.63
N ILE A 198 3.12 -25.30 2.86
CA ILE A 198 1.90 -25.48 2.05
C ILE A 198 1.03 -24.21 2.10
N LYS A 199 1.00 -23.51 3.24
CA LYS A 199 0.25 -22.25 3.41
C LYS A 199 0.74 -21.14 2.48
N ASP A 200 2.05 -21.07 2.21
CA ASP A 200 2.62 -20.06 1.32
C ASP A 200 2.24 -20.36 -0.14
N ILE A 201 2.20 -21.65 -0.51
CA ILE A 201 1.73 -22.09 -1.83
C ILE A 201 0.24 -21.83 -2.00
N GLU A 202 -0.59 -22.14 -0.99
CA GLU A 202 -2.03 -21.85 -1.01
C GLU A 202 -2.31 -20.36 -1.17
N LYS A 203 -1.56 -19.51 -0.45
CA LYS A 203 -1.66 -18.04 -0.57
C LYS A 203 -1.23 -17.56 -1.97
N ALA A 204 -0.12 -18.07 -2.50
CA ALA A 204 0.34 -17.73 -3.85
C ALA A 204 -0.70 -18.12 -4.92
N THR A 205 -1.36 -19.27 -4.77
CA THR A 205 -2.44 -19.71 -5.65
C THR A 205 -3.69 -18.85 -5.51
N LYS A 206 -4.03 -18.46 -4.27
CA LYS A 206 -5.23 -17.66 -3.98
C LYS A 206 -5.08 -16.19 -4.42
N TYR A 207 -3.87 -15.63 -4.33
CA TYR A 207 -3.57 -14.24 -4.63
C TYR A 207 -2.47 -14.11 -5.71
N PRO A 208 -2.75 -14.53 -6.96
CA PRO A 208 -1.74 -14.57 -8.02
C PRO A 208 -1.24 -13.18 -8.44
N ASN A 209 -2.03 -12.13 -8.18
CA ASN A 209 -1.70 -10.75 -8.50
C ASN A 209 -0.97 -9.99 -7.39
N SER A 210 -0.61 -10.67 -6.28
CA SER A 210 0.02 -9.99 -5.14
C SER A 210 1.26 -9.20 -5.55
N ALA A 211 1.39 -7.98 -5.02
CA ALA A 211 2.59 -7.18 -5.15
C ALA A 211 3.64 -7.65 -4.14
N LYS A 212 4.75 -8.17 -4.62
CA LYS A 212 5.80 -8.82 -3.80
C LYS A 212 7.18 -8.29 -4.12
N ASP A 213 8.06 -8.33 -3.11
CA ASP A 213 9.49 -8.09 -3.27
C ASP A 213 10.20 -9.31 -3.89
N SER A 214 11.50 -9.17 -4.15
CA SER A 214 12.33 -10.25 -4.71
C SER A 214 12.42 -11.51 -3.83
N SER A 215 12.08 -11.40 -2.55
CA SER A 215 12.03 -12.51 -1.60
C SER A 215 10.63 -13.13 -1.48
N GLY A 216 9.66 -12.70 -2.31
CA GLY A 216 8.29 -13.20 -2.30
C GLY A 216 7.43 -12.68 -1.15
N ARG A 217 7.88 -11.65 -0.41
CA ARG A 217 7.12 -11.01 0.68
C ARG A 217 6.28 -9.87 0.13
N LEU A 218 5.13 -9.62 0.74
CA LEU A 218 4.25 -8.51 0.33
C LEU A 218 4.98 -7.16 0.42
N LEU A 219 4.73 -6.29 -0.56
CA LEU A 219 5.21 -4.91 -0.56
C LEU A 219 4.45 -4.07 0.46
N VAL A 220 5.17 -3.18 1.14
CA VAL A 220 4.61 -2.24 2.11
C VAL A 220 5.36 -0.92 2.12
N GLY A 221 4.60 0.17 2.14
CA GLY A 221 5.14 1.52 2.36
C GLY A 221 4.92 1.98 3.79
N ALA A 222 5.74 2.91 4.25
CA ALA A 222 5.58 3.53 5.57
C ALA A 222 5.73 5.06 5.48
N ALA A 223 4.78 5.78 6.07
CA ALA A 223 4.78 7.23 6.12
C ALA A 223 5.71 7.75 7.21
N VAL A 224 6.45 8.82 6.89
CA VAL A 224 7.24 9.60 7.84
C VAL A 224 6.93 11.09 7.69
N GLY A 225 7.19 11.87 8.73
CA GLY A 225 7.12 13.33 8.70
C GLY A 225 8.50 13.95 8.66
N VAL A 226 8.57 15.25 8.97
CA VAL A 226 9.81 16.04 9.10
C VAL A 226 10.08 16.42 10.55
N ALA A 227 9.64 15.57 11.49
CA ALA A 227 9.78 15.78 12.93
C ALA A 227 11.17 15.34 13.45
N LYS A 228 11.45 15.66 14.73
CA LYS A 228 12.76 15.38 15.35
C LYS A 228 13.08 13.88 15.48
N ASP A 229 12.06 13.02 15.53
CA ASP A 229 12.17 11.56 15.63
C ASP A 229 12.38 10.84 14.27
N LEU A 230 12.60 11.62 13.20
CA LEU A 230 12.64 11.10 11.82
C LEU A 230 13.67 9.96 11.65
N TYR A 231 14.91 10.16 12.13
CA TYR A 231 15.98 9.18 11.88
C TYR A 231 15.79 7.91 12.69
N ASP A 232 15.37 8.01 13.97
CA ASP A 232 15.04 6.85 14.80
C ASP A 232 13.90 6.02 14.16
N ARG A 233 12.91 6.73 13.60
CA ARG A 233 11.80 6.10 12.87
C ARG A 233 12.25 5.44 11.58
N LEU A 234 13.11 6.07 10.79
CA LEU A 234 13.67 5.51 9.56
C LEU A 234 14.49 4.25 9.87
N ASP A 235 15.35 4.27 10.89
CA ASP A 235 16.14 3.10 11.28
C ASP A 235 15.24 1.91 11.65
N ALA A 236 14.17 2.15 12.41
CA ALA A 236 13.21 1.12 12.78
C ALA A 236 12.46 0.57 11.55
N LEU A 237 12.01 1.43 10.64
CA LEU A 237 11.28 1.05 9.43
C LEU A 237 12.16 0.29 8.42
N VAL A 238 13.40 0.72 8.23
CA VAL A 238 14.39 0.03 7.39
C VAL A 238 14.73 -1.33 7.98
N SER A 239 14.91 -1.42 9.29
CA SER A 239 15.13 -2.69 9.99
C SER A 239 13.95 -3.64 9.85
N ALA A 240 12.70 -3.12 9.88
CA ALA A 240 11.48 -3.87 9.62
C ALA A 240 11.27 -4.22 8.13
N LYS A 241 12.17 -3.77 7.22
CA LYS A 241 12.14 -4.04 5.77
C LYS A 241 10.98 -3.38 5.04
N ALA A 242 10.62 -2.13 5.40
CA ALA A 242 9.74 -1.31 4.57
C ALA A 242 10.35 -1.19 3.16
N ASP A 243 9.53 -1.33 2.11
CA ASP A 243 9.99 -1.32 0.72
C ASP A 243 10.12 0.10 0.17
N VAL A 244 9.32 1.03 0.69
CA VAL A 244 9.33 2.43 0.28
C VAL A 244 8.94 3.34 1.46
N ILE A 245 9.62 4.46 1.57
CA ILE A 245 9.33 5.51 2.56
C ILE A 245 8.54 6.63 1.89
N ILE A 246 7.51 7.12 2.58
CA ILE A 246 6.68 8.22 2.09
C ILE A 246 6.87 9.43 3.02
N VAL A 247 7.57 10.46 2.53
CA VAL A 247 7.65 11.77 3.21
C VAL A 247 6.33 12.49 2.97
N ASP A 248 5.45 12.43 3.96
CA ASP A 248 4.05 12.86 3.86
C ASP A 248 3.80 14.17 4.61
N THR A 249 3.68 15.27 3.87
CA THR A 249 3.49 16.61 4.39
C THR A 249 2.33 17.36 3.71
N ALA A 250 1.78 18.38 4.37
CA ALA A 250 0.72 19.21 3.77
C ALA A 250 1.25 20.10 2.64
N HIS A 251 2.56 20.42 2.65
CA HIS A 251 3.21 21.25 1.64
C HIS A 251 4.65 20.79 1.38
N GLY A 252 4.80 19.91 0.37
CA GLY A 252 6.09 19.33 -0.01
C GLY A 252 7.09 20.34 -0.58
N HIS A 253 6.62 21.41 -1.21
CA HIS A 253 7.47 22.46 -1.78
C HIS A 253 7.92 23.49 -0.72
N SER A 254 8.38 23.01 0.43
CA SER A 254 8.96 23.83 1.49
C SER A 254 10.44 23.51 1.68
N ALA A 255 11.25 24.53 2.03
CA ALA A 255 12.70 24.37 2.19
C ALA A 255 13.07 23.29 3.22
N GLY A 256 12.27 23.13 4.28
CA GLY A 256 12.46 22.09 5.29
C GLY A 256 12.28 20.69 4.69
N VAL A 257 11.22 20.46 3.94
CA VAL A 257 10.93 19.16 3.30
C VAL A 257 12.00 18.80 2.25
N LEU A 258 12.38 19.78 1.40
CA LEU A 258 13.41 19.57 0.37
C LEU A 258 14.77 19.22 0.99
N ARG A 259 15.15 19.87 2.09
CA ARG A 259 16.37 19.54 2.83
C ARG A 259 16.29 18.14 3.45
N THR A 260 15.21 17.84 4.16
CA THR A 260 15.00 16.54 4.79
C THR A 260 15.03 15.40 3.76
N LEU A 261 14.42 15.60 2.58
CA LEU A 261 14.45 14.60 1.51
C LEU A 261 15.87 14.32 1.03
N LYS A 262 16.69 15.37 0.81
CA LYS A 262 18.12 15.21 0.45
C LYS A 262 18.89 14.44 1.52
N GLU A 263 18.68 14.77 2.79
CA GLU A 263 19.32 14.11 3.93
C GLU A 263 18.93 12.63 4.01
N ILE A 264 17.65 12.29 3.83
CA ILE A 264 17.18 10.88 3.78
C ILE A 264 17.87 10.12 2.65
N LYS A 265 17.90 10.68 1.43
CA LYS A 265 18.54 10.03 0.28
C LYS A 265 20.05 9.85 0.44
N GLN A 266 20.71 10.71 1.21
CA GLN A 266 22.13 10.56 1.56
C GLN A 266 22.34 9.46 2.62
N ALA A 267 21.51 9.43 3.66
CA ALA A 267 21.62 8.45 4.74
C ALA A 267 21.16 7.04 4.33
N TYR A 268 20.13 6.94 3.48
CA TYR A 268 19.52 5.67 3.03
C TYR A 268 19.42 5.60 1.49
N PRO A 269 20.53 5.57 0.75
CA PRO A 269 20.54 5.67 -0.71
C PRO A 269 19.81 4.53 -1.43
N HIS A 270 19.66 3.39 -0.77
CA HIS A 270 19.04 2.18 -1.36
C HIS A 270 17.53 2.11 -1.15
N ILE A 271 16.94 2.98 -0.31
CA ILE A 271 15.51 2.94 -0.08
C ILE A 271 14.79 3.94 -1.01
N PRO A 272 13.78 3.51 -1.76
CA PRO A 272 12.96 4.42 -2.55
C PRO A 272 12.19 5.38 -1.64
N VAL A 273 12.11 6.65 -2.03
CA VAL A 273 11.41 7.69 -1.27
C VAL A 273 10.38 8.38 -2.17
N ILE A 274 9.13 8.31 -1.77
CA ILE A 274 8.02 9.10 -2.33
C ILE A 274 7.91 10.37 -1.50
N ALA A 275 7.83 11.53 -2.14
CA ALA A 275 7.69 12.80 -1.42
C ALA A 275 6.46 13.59 -1.87
N GLY A 276 5.84 14.30 -0.95
CA GLY A 276 4.68 15.15 -1.21
C GLY A 276 4.11 15.81 0.07
N ASN A 277 2.98 16.55 -0.07
CA ASN A 277 2.23 16.73 -1.30
C ASN A 277 2.60 18.04 -1.98
N VAL A 278 2.54 18.03 -3.28
CA VAL A 278 2.64 19.21 -4.15
C VAL A 278 1.43 19.30 -5.06
N ALA A 279 1.26 20.43 -5.75
CA ALA A 279 0.15 20.61 -6.70
C ALA A 279 0.55 21.45 -7.93
N THR A 280 1.86 21.66 -8.14
CA THR A 280 2.38 22.50 -9.24
C THR A 280 3.60 21.84 -9.89
N ALA A 281 3.86 22.20 -11.14
CA ALA A 281 5.06 21.78 -11.88
C ALA A 281 6.34 22.15 -11.13
N ALA A 282 6.47 23.38 -10.62
CA ALA A 282 7.64 23.84 -9.89
C ALA A 282 7.87 23.04 -8.57
N GLY A 283 6.80 22.73 -7.83
CA GLY A 283 6.90 21.90 -6.62
C GLY A 283 7.31 20.47 -6.94
N THR A 284 6.82 19.92 -8.05
CA THR A 284 7.20 18.59 -8.53
C THR A 284 8.68 18.54 -8.90
N GLU A 285 9.16 19.51 -9.68
CA GLU A 285 10.55 19.63 -10.08
C GLU A 285 11.50 19.75 -8.88
N ALA A 286 11.16 20.60 -7.90
CA ALA A 286 11.94 20.76 -6.69
C ALA A 286 12.08 19.46 -5.87
N LEU A 287 11.01 18.64 -5.76
CA LEU A 287 11.08 17.35 -5.08
C LEU A 287 11.93 16.34 -5.86
N ILE A 288 11.83 16.32 -7.18
CA ILE A 288 12.65 15.44 -8.04
C ILE A 288 14.14 15.80 -7.92
N GLU A 289 14.48 17.09 -7.99
CA GLU A 289 15.85 17.58 -7.80
C GLU A 289 16.39 17.32 -6.38
N ALA A 290 15.50 17.23 -5.39
CA ALA A 290 15.85 16.84 -4.03
C ALA A 290 16.04 15.32 -3.86
N GLY A 291 15.75 14.50 -4.89
CA GLY A 291 15.99 13.07 -4.92
C GLY A 291 14.75 12.18 -4.71
N ALA A 292 13.53 12.70 -4.91
CA ALA A 292 12.32 11.87 -4.86
C ALA A 292 12.31 10.82 -5.97
N ASP A 293 11.99 9.57 -5.62
CA ASP A 293 11.82 8.45 -6.58
C ASP A 293 10.40 8.37 -7.13
N ALA A 294 9.45 9.06 -6.52
CA ALA A 294 8.12 9.39 -7.03
C ALA A 294 7.58 10.63 -6.32
N VAL A 295 6.65 11.35 -6.96
CA VAL A 295 6.06 12.56 -6.39
C VAL A 295 4.57 12.38 -6.17
N LYS A 296 4.11 12.69 -4.95
CA LYS A 296 2.72 12.61 -4.54
C LYS A 296 2.04 13.98 -4.69
N VAL A 297 0.96 14.02 -5.47
CA VAL A 297 0.29 15.23 -5.95
C VAL A 297 -1.13 15.33 -5.40
N GLY A 298 -1.43 16.43 -4.73
CA GLY A 298 -2.76 16.73 -4.23
C GLY A 298 -2.74 17.62 -2.99
N ILE A 299 -3.19 18.87 -3.13
CA ILE A 299 -3.39 19.81 -2.03
C ILE A 299 -4.87 20.17 -1.96
N GLY A 300 -5.54 19.67 -0.93
CA GLY A 300 -6.94 19.95 -0.63
C GLY A 300 -8.01 19.17 -1.42
N PRO A 301 -7.74 18.11 -2.23
CA PRO A 301 -8.81 17.40 -2.95
C PRO A 301 -9.52 16.34 -2.10
N GLY A 302 -8.96 15.93 -0.96
CA GLY A 302 -9.52 14.88 -0.10
C GLY A 302 -10.87 15.27 0.48
N SER A 303 -11.80 14.30 0.57
CA SER A 303 -13.18 14.52 1.06
C SER A 303 -13.26 15.00 2.53
N ILE A 304 -12.21 14.75 3.30
CA ILE A 304 -12.12 15.08 4.72
C ILE A 304 -11.18 16.29 4.97
N CYS A 305 -10.60 16.86 3.88
CA CYS A 305 -9.66 17.97 3.94
C CYS A 305 -10.39 19.31 3.87
N THR A 306 -10.00 20.26 4.71
CA THR A 306 -10.53 21.63 4.71
C THR A 306 -9.47 22.69 4.39
N THR A 307 -8.27 22.30 3.95
CA THR A 307 -7.17 23.25 3.63
C THR A 307 -7.62 24.35 2.67
N ARG A 308 -8.41 24.02 1.64
CA ARG A 308 -8.90 25.01 0.66
C ARG A 308 -9.84 26.04 1.28
N VAL A 309 -10.59 25.66 2.32
CA VAL A 309 -11.52 26.57 3.02
C VAL A 309 -10.83 27.34 4.13
N ILE A 310 -9.96 26.67 4.89
CA ILE A 310 -9.31 27.26 6.07
C ILE A 310 -8.11 28.13 5.67
N ALA A 311 -7.25 27.64 4.78
CA ALA A 311 -6.05 28.33 4.32
C ALA A 311 -6.24 29.05 2.98
N GLY A 312 -7.30 28.77 2.23
CA GLY A 312 -7.53 29.30 0.88
C GLY A 312 -6.56 28.74 -0.18
N ILE A 313 -5.90 27.63 0.10
CA ILE A 313 -4.81 27.06 -0.71
C ILE A 313 -5.25 25.75 -1.34
N GLY A 314 -4.93 25.55 -2.64
CA GLY A 314 -5.16 24.32 -3.36
C GLY A 314 -5.16 24.51 -4.86
N VAL A 315 -5.04 23.38 -5.57
CA VAL A 315 -5.18 23.33 -7.04
C VAL A 315 -6.18 22.21 -7.36
N PRO A 316 -7.13 22.40 -8.26
CA PRO A 316 -8.03 21.35 -8.74
C PRO A 316 -7.24 20.14 -9.27
N GLN A 317 -7.70 18.92 -8.94
CA GLN A 317 -6.84 17.73 -8.97
C GLN A 317 -6.39 17.30 -10.38
N ILE A 318 -7.25 17.40 -11.38
CA ILE A 318 -6.86 17.09 -12.78
C ILE A 318 -5.74 18.03 -13.24
N THR A 319 -5.88 19.33 -12.99
CA THR A 319 -4.84 20.31 -13.32
C THR A 319 -3.55 20.03 -12.57
N ALA A 320 -3.63 19.78 -11.26
CA ALA A 320 -2.43 19.48 -10.44
C ALA A 320 -1.68 18.24 -10.94
N VAL A 321 -2.40 17.16 -11.26
CA VAL A 321 -1.81 15.92 -11.78
C VAL A 321 -1.21 16.14 -13.16
N TYR A 322 -1.94 16.79 -14.07
CA TYR A 322 -1.48 17.04 -15.44
C TYR A 322 -0.19 17.87 -15.46
N GLU A 323 -0.15 19.01 -14.76
CA GLU A 323 1.03 19.87 -14.67
C GLU A 323 2.24 19.14 -14.04
N SER A 324 2.02 18.38 -12.98
CA SER A 324 3.06 17.60 -12.33
C SER A 324 3.56 16.45 -13.23
N ALA A 325 2.68 15.81 -13.96
CA ALA A 325 3.01 14.72 -14.89
C ALA A 325 3.89 15.16 -16.06
N GLN A 326 3.73 16.40 -16.55
CA GLN A 326 4.64 16.95 -17.57
C GLN A 326 6.08 17.01 -17.08
N VAL A 327 6.27 17.36 -15.79
CA VAL A 327 7.60 17.36 -15.16
C VAL A 327 8.07 15.93 -14.91
N GLY A 328 7.26 15.09 -14.26
CA GLY A 328 7.60 13.70 -13.97
C GLY A 328 8.09 12.95 -15.21
N ARG A 329 7.40 13.15 -16.34
CA ARG A 329 7.75 12.53 -17.64
C ARG A 329 9.12 12.96 -18.16
N ARG A 330 9.49 14.24 -18.00
CA ARG A 330 10.83 14.74 -18.41
C ARG A 330 11.97 14.09 -17.64
N TYR A 331 11.74 13.77 -16.37
CA TYR A 331 12.73 13.17 -15.48
C TYR A 331 12.60 11.64 -15.34
N GLY A 332 11.59 11.02 -15.95
CA GLY A 332 11.29 9.60 -15.77
C GLY A 332 10.88 9.25 -14.34
N ILE A 333 10.19 10.16 -13.63
CA ILE A 333 9.76 10.00 -12.25
C ILE A 333 8.24 9.82 -12.21
N PRO A 334 7.73 8.72 -11.61
CA PRO A 334 6.30 8.47 -11.48
C PRO A 334 5.57 9.52 -10.65
N ILE A 335 4.31 9.77 -11.02
CA ILE A 335 3.39 10.68 -10.34
C ILE A 335 2.27 9.88 -9.67
N ILE A 336 1.98 10.21 -8.42
CA ILE A 336 0.90 9.62 -7.63
C ILE A 336 -0.19 10.67 -7.41
N ALA A 337 -1.39 10.42 -7.93
CA ALA A 337 -2.56 11.28 -7.69
C ALA A 337 -3.18 10.94 -6.32
N ASP A 338 -3.07 11.85 -5.36
CA ASP A 338 -3.54 11.66 -3.99
C ASP A 338 -4.77 12.52 -3.68
N GLY A 339 -5.90 11.84 -3.47
CA GLY A 339 -7.15 12.45 -3.06
C GLY A 339 -8.12 12.81 -4.19
N GLY A 340 -9.37 13.00 -3.82
CA GLY A 340 -10.46 13.39 -4.74
C GLY A 340 -11.13 12.22 -5.47
N ILE A 341 -10.62 11.00 -5.36
CA ILE A 341 -11.19 9.79 -5.98
C ILE A 341 -12.49 9.39 -5.27
N LYS A 342 -13.59 9.35 -6.01
CA LYS A 342 -14.93 8.94 -5.54
C LYS A 342 -15.41 7.67 -6.25
N TYR A 343 -15.11 7.52 -7.52
CA TYR A 343 -15.54 6.45 -8.40
C TYR A 343 -14.36 5.86 -9.19
N SER A 344 -14.54 4.69 -9.76
CA SER A 344 -13.53 4.07 -10.65
C SER A 344 -13.20 4.94 -11.88
N GLY A 345 -14.17 5.71 -12.38
CA GLY A 345 -13.95 6.67 -13.46
C GLY A 345 -12.95 7.78 -13.08
N ASP A 346 -12.86 8.17 -11.82
CA ASP A 346 -11.88 9.17 -11.37
C ASP A 346 -10.45 8.61 -11.43
N ILE A 347 -10.28 7.30 -11.16
CA ILE A 347 -9.00 6.61 -11.32
C ILE A 347 -8.55 6.68 -12.79
N ALA A 348 -9.47 6.35 -13.71
CA ALA A 348 -9.21 6.43 -15.13
C ALA A 348 -8.80 7.85 -15.58
N LYS A 349 -9.52 8.87 -15.10
CA LYS A 349 -9.20 10.28 -15.37
C LYS A 349 -7.85 10.71 -14.76
N ALA A 350 -7.51 10.25 -13.56
CA ALA A 350 -6.23 10.55 -12.94
C ALA A 350 -5.06 9.97 -13.76
N ILE A 351 -5.19 8.72 -14.22
CA ILE A 351 -4.19 8.06 -15.06
C ILE A 351 -4.08 8.78 -16.41
N ALA A 352 -5.18 9.05 -17.07
CA ALA A 352 -5.20 9.79 -18.32
C ALA A 352 -4.58 11.20 -18.20
N ALA A 353 -4.71 11.85 -17.03
CA ALA A 353 -4.03 13.12 -16.75
C ALA A 353 -2.51 12.96 -16.50
N GLY A 354 -2.00 11.73 -16.45
CA GLY A 354 -0.57 11.42 -16.36
C GLY A 354 -0.11 10.82 -15.04
N ALA A 355 -1.01 10.46 -14.11
CA ALA A 355 -0.63 9.73 -12.92
C ALA A 355 -0.30 8.27 -13.24
N ASN A 356 0.77 7.74 -12.65
CA ASN A 356 1.11 6.32 -12.73
C ASN A 356 0.29 5.51 -11.72
N VAL A 357 -0.02 6.11 -10.57
CA VAL A 357 -0.69 5.46 -9.43
C VAL A 357 -1.66 6.44 -8.80
N VAL A 358 -2.75 5.95 -8.23
CA VAL A 358 -3.66 6.73 -7.39
C VAL A 358 -3.58 6.31 -5.92
N MET A 359 -3.59 7.29 -5.01
CA MET A 359 -3.71 7.04 -3.58
C MET A 359 -5.14 7.29 -3.12
N MET A 360 -5.71 6.32 -2.40
CA MET A 360 -7.11 6.34 -1.98
C MET A 360 -7.24 6.30 -0.46
N GLY A 361 -8.06 7.19 0.09
CA GLY A 361 -8.44 7.22 1.52
C GLY A 361 -9.90 6.88 1.72
N ASN A 362 -10.80 7.78 1.33
CA ASN A 362 -12.24 7.69 1.57
C ASN A 362 -12.88 6.36 1.09
N ILE A 363 -12.55 5.94 -0.12
CA ILE A 363 -13.11 4.70 -0.71
C ILE A 363 -12.76 3.49 0.15
N LEU A 364 -11.56 3.45 0.71
CA LEU A 364 -11.03 2.32 1.47
C LEU A 364 -11.36 2.40 2.96
N ALA A 365 -11.63 3.60 3.49
CA ALA A 365 -11.91 3.80 4.92
C ALA A 365 -13.15 3.02 5.42
N GLY A 366 -14.11 2.69 4.53
CA GLY A 366 -15.31 1.93 4.84
C GLY A 366 -15.13 0.42 4.87
N THR A 367 -13.96 -0.12 4.51
CA THR A 367 -13.73 -1.56 4.41
C THR A 367 -13.39 -2.21 5.74
N ASP A 368 -13.56 -3.53 5.84
CA ASP A 368 -13.27 -4.32 7.04
C ASP A 368 -11.82 -4.17 7.52
N GLU A 369 -10.90 -4.03 6.58
CA GLU A 369 -9.45 -4.01 6.83
C GLU A 369 -8.97 -2.66 7.33
N SER A 370 -9.75 -1.58 7.16
CA SER A 370 -9.39 -0.26 7.70
C SER A 370 -9.45 -0.26 9.24
N PRO A 371 -8.54 0.46 9.94
CA PRO A 371 -8.49 0.47 11.40
C PRO A 371 -9.60 1.32 12.05
N GLY A 372 -10.31 2.15 11.29
CA GLY A 372 -11.40 2.97 11.80
C GLY A 372 -12.46 2.15 12.54
N GLU A 373 -12.94 2.65 13.68
CA GLU A 373 -13.96 2.00 14.48
C GLU A 373 -15.28 1.84 13.72
N THR A 374 -15.94 0.68 13.86
CA THR A 374 -17.26 0.45 13.28
C THR A 374 -18.32 0.99 14.22
N VAL A 375 -19.20 1.87 13.73
CA VAL A 375 -20.29 2.48 14.48
C VAL A 375 -21.65 2.23 13.80
N ILE A 376 -22.69 2.03 14.60
CA ILE A 376 -24.07 1.92 14.09
C ILE A 376 -24.73 3.28 14.19
N TYR A 377 -25.30 3.75 13.10
CA TYR A 377 -26.03 5.00 13.02
C TYR A 377 -27.27 4.84 12.14
N GLN A 378 -28.44 5.22 12.67
CA GLN A 378 -29.71 5.07 11.97
C GLN A 378 -29.97 3.68 11.38
N GLY A 379 -29.57 2.61 12.14
CA GLY A 379 -29.74 1.22 11.73
C GLY A 379 -28.78 0.72 10.65
N ARG A 380 -27.79 1.53 10.26
CA ARG A 380 -26.75 1.15 9.28
C ARG A 380 -25.37 1.17 9.92
N SER A 381 -24.46 0.33 9.40
CA SER A 381 -23.05 0.29 9.82
C SER A 381 -22.23 1.33 9.08
N TYR A 382 -21.38 2.02 9.82
CA TYR A 382 -20.42 3.01 9.31
C TYR A 382 -19.04 2.75 9.92
N LYS A 383 -17.99 3.26 9.27
CA LYS A 383 -16.64 3.31 9.84
C LYS A 383 -16.24 4.76 10.12
N VAL A 384 -15.60 4.98 11.26
CA VAL A 384 -15.01 6.29 11.58
C VAL A 384 -13.92 6.60 10.56
N TYR A 385 -13.96 7.83 10.03
CA TYR A 385 -12.96 8.31 9.08
C TYR A 385 -12.62 9.76 9.41
N ARG A 386 -11.34 10.07 9.53
CA ARG A 386 -10.87 11.42 9.84
C ARG A 386 -9.68 11.84 9.00
N GLY A 387 -9.59 13.16 8.74
CA GLY A 387 -8.42 13.76 8.10
C GLY A 387 -7.23 13.82 9.06
N MET A 388 -6.03 13.69 8.53
CA MET A 388 -4.78 13.86 9.31
C MET A 388 -4.63 15.28 9.87
N GLY A 389 -5.32 16.27 9.28
CA GLY A 389 -5.46 17.64 9.80
C GLY A 389 -6.62 17.85 10.75
N SER A 390 -7.36 16.82 11.15
CA SER A 390 -8.43 16.93 12.16
C SER A 390 -7.83 17.13 13.55
N LEU A 391 -8.60 17.70 14.44
CA LEU A 391 -8.13 17.97 15.80
C LEU A 391 -7.73 16.70 16.56
N GLY A 392 -8.46 15.60 16.38
CA GLY A 392 -8.15 14.30 16.99
C GLY A 392 -6.84 13.72 16.44
N ALA A 393 -6.63 13.72 15.12
CA ALA A 393 -5.40 13.22 14.53
C ALA A 393 -4.17 14.07 14.93
N MET A 394 -4.33 15.41 14.95
CA MET A 394 -3.24 16.34 15.34
C MET A 394 -2.82 16.17 16.80
N LYS A 395 -3.75 15.88 17.71
CA LYS A 395 -3.43 15.61 19.12
C LYS A 395 -2.63 14.31 19.32
N LEU A 396 -2.81 13.32 18.45
CA LEU A 396 -2.10 12.04 18.51
C LEU A 396 -0.70 12.06 17.86
N GLY A 397 -0.40 13.05 16.99
CA GLY A 397 0.94 13.13 16.41
C GLY A 397 1.03 13.84 15.05
N SER A 398 -0.07 13.98 14.29
CA SER A 398 -0.02 14.48 12.90
C SER A 398 0.15 16.01 12.76
N LYS A 399 0.34 16.76 13.85
CA LYS A 399 0.53 18.23 13.84
C LYS A 399 1.79 18.68 13.09
N ASP A 400 2.82 17.84 13.01
CA ASP A 400 4.04 18.12 12.24
C ASP A 400 3.79 18.18 10.73
N ARG A 401 2.84 17.38 10.21
CA ARG A 401 2.37 17.43 8.82
C ARG A 401 1.91 18.83 8.40
N TYR A 402 1.35 19.60 9.36
CA TYR A 402 0.80 20.95 9.18
C TYR A 402 1.68 22.05 9.78
N PHE A 403 2.94 21.74 10.09
CA PHE A 403 3.93 22.69 10.66
C PHE A 403 3.46 23.34 11.98
N GLN A 404 2.65 22.63 12.78
CA GLN A 404 2.06 23.13 14.03
C GLN A 404 2.66 22.45 15.28
N THR A 405 3.86 21.92 15.20
CA THR A 405 4.50 21.16 16.29
C THR A 405 4.63 21.95 17.59
N GLU A 406 4.94 23.27 17.50
CA GLU A 406 5.12 24.17 18.63
C GLU A 406 3.89 25.05 18.92
N ALA A 407 2.79 24.84 18.19
CA ALA A 407 1.61 25.67 18.35
C ALA A 407 0.92 25.40 19.70
N LYS A 408 0.68 26.46 20.48
CA LYS A 408 -0.07 26.39 21.74
C LYS A 408 -1.54 26.03 21.52
N LYS A 409 -2.12 26.42 20.38
CA LYS A 409 -3.50 26.14 19.96
C LYS A 409 -3.46 25.71 18.50
N LEU A 410 -4.06 24.56 18.21
CA LEU A 410 -4.10 23.97 16.87
C LEU A 410 -5.17 24.63 15.98
N VAL A 411 -4.84 24.82 14.71
CA VAL A 411 -5.78 25.21 13.65
C VAL A 411 -5.98 24.00 12.74
N PRO A 412 -7.09 23.28 12.84
CA PRO A 412 -7.34 22.07 12.05
C PRO A 412 -7.61 22.42 10.58
N GLU A 413 -7.05 21.62 9.69
CA GLU A 413 -7.29 21.63 8.25
C GLU A 413 -7.96 20.33 7.76
N GLY A 414 -8.70 19.69 8.62
CA GLY A 414 -9.46 18.46 8.35
C GLY A 414 -10.56 18.25 9.36
N ILE A 415 -11.51 17.42 8.99
CA ILE A 415 -12.65 17.07 9.84
C ILE A 415 -12.61 15.59 10.24
N GLU A 416 -13.43 15.26 11.24
CA GLU A 416 -13.75 13.90 11.65
C GLU A 416 -15.18 13.58 11.21
N GLY A 417 -15.37 12.39 10.67
CA GLY A 417 -16.65 11.94 10.15
C GLY A 417 -16.76 10.43 10.13
N ARG A 418 -17.69 9.94 9.35
CA ARG A 418 -17.90 8.51 9.12
C ARG A 418 -18.23 8.26 7.65
N VAL A 419 -17.87 7.08 7.17
CA VAL A 419 -18.22 6.60 5.83
C VAL A 419 -19.06 5.34 5.92
N PRO A 420 -19.92 5.04 4.96
CA PRO A 420 -20.67 3.79 4.93
C PRO A 420 -19.71 2.59 4.97
N TYR A 421 -20.10 1.57 5.73
CA TYR A 421 -19.41 0.28 5.73
C TYR A 421 -19.59 -0.40 4.37
N LYS A 422 -18.51 -0.96 3.82
CA LYS A 422 -18.44 -1.50 2.45
C LYS A 422 -18.08 -2.98 2.37
N GLY A 423 -17.89 -3.68 3.50
CA GLY A 423 -17.43 -5.06 3.51
C GLY A 423 -15.94 -5.20 3.21
N MET A 424 -15.55 -6.27 2.56
CA MET A 424 -14.14 -6.60 2.31
C MET A 424 -13.48 -5.66 1.28
N LEU A 425 -12.20 -5.36 1.48
CA LEU A 425 -11.41 -4.58 0.55
C LEU A 425 -11.39 -5.17 -0.85
N ALA A 426 -11.26 -6.49 -0.96
CA ALA A 426 -11.19 -7.20 -2.23
C ALA A 426 -12.37 -6.88 -3.15
N ASP A 427 -13.60 -6.81 -2.60
CA ASP A 427 -14.81 -6.47 -3.36
C ASP A 427 -14.75 -5.02 -3.87
N THR A 428 -14.28 -4.09 -3.04
CA THR A 428 -14.10 -2.69 -3.43
C THR A 428 -13.04 -2.56 -4.54
N ILE A 429 -11.88 -3.20 -4.40
CA ILE A 429 -10.81 -3.18 -5.41
C ILE A 429 -11.28 -3.83 -6.70
N PHE A 430 -12.04 -4.94 -6.63
CA PHE A 430 -12.61 -5.58 -7.82
C PHE A 430 -13.47 -4.59 -8.64
N GLN A 431 -14.34 -3.81 -7.98
CA GLN A 431 -15.16 -2.79 -8.66
C GLN A 431 -14.31 -1.67 -9.26
N MET A 432 -13.30 -1.19 -8.52
CA MET A 432 -12.42 -0.12 -8.99
C MET A 432 -11.58 -0.56 -10.20
N VAL A 433 -11.00 -1.76 -10.14
CA VAL A 433 -10.26 -2.39 -11.26
C VAL A 433 -11.17 -2.64 -12.45
N GLY A 434 -12.39 -3.15 -12.22
CA GLY A 434 -13.37 -3.39 -13.27
C GLY A 434 -13.72 -2.12 -14.05
N GLY A 435 -13.98 -1.02 -13.34
CA GLY A 435 -14.26 0.28 -13.98
C GLY A 435 -13.06 0.86 -14.72
N LEU A 436 -11.84 0.72 -14.20
CA LEU A 436 -10.63 1.13 -14.92
C LEU A 436 -10.44 0.31 -16.21
N ARG A 437 -10.59 -1.02 -16.15
CA ARG A 437 -10.52 -1.91 -17.32
C ARG A 437 -11.55 -1.54 -18.37
N ALA A 438 -12.79 -1.24 -17.96
CA ALA A 438 -13.84 -0.77 -18.86
C ALA A 438 -13.44 0.53 -19.55
N SER A 439 -12.92 1.51 -18.79
CA SER A 439 -12.45 2.78 -19.35
C SER A 439 -11.32 2.60 -20.37
N MET A 440 -10.34 1.73 -20.08
CA MET A 440 -9.26 1.40 -21.02
C MET A 440 -9.81 0.74 -22.30
N GLY A 441 -10.79 -0.15 -22.16
CA GLY A 441 -11.50 -0.74 -23.31
C GLY A 441 -12.20 0.30 -24.17
N TYR A 442 -12.90 1.28 -23.59
CA TYR A 442 -13.54 2.38 -24.33
C TYR A 442 -12.54 3.32 -25.00
N CYS A 443 -11.35 3.50 -24.44
CA CYS A 443 -10.30 4.35 -25.00
C CYS A 443 -9.36 3.59 -25.96
N GLY A 444 -9.47 2.26 -26.10
CA GLY A 444 -8.61 1.45 -26.95
C GLY A 444 -7.17 1.32 -26.42
N CYS A 445 -6.97 1.37 -25.09
CA CYS A 445 -5.67 1.34 -24.45
C CYS A 445 -5.39 -0.06 -23.87
N HIS A 446 -4.24 -0.67 -24.25
CA HIS A 446 -3.85 -2.01 -23.80
C HIS A 446 -3.18 -2.00 -22.41
N ASN A 447 -2.57 -0.88 -22.03
CA ASN A 447 -1.81 -0.73 -20.78
C ASN A 447 -1.92 0.71 -20.24
N ILE A 448 -1.40 0.90 -19.02
CA ILE A 448 -1.44 2.19 -18.32
C ILE A 448 -0.69 3.29 -19.10
N GLN A 449 0.43 2.97 -19.74
CA GLN A 449 1.21 3.95 -20.50
C GLN A 449 0.41 4.47 -21.72
N GLU A 450 -0.26 3.59 -22.46
CA GLU A 450 -1.13 4.01 -23.58
C GLU A 450 -2.27 4.90 -23.10
N MET A 451 -2.82 4.62 -21.91
CA MET A 451 -3.87 5.45 -21.33
C MET A 451 -3.38 6.86 -20.98
N ILE A 452 -2.13 6.99 -20.51
CA ILE A 452 -1.49 8.28 -20.25
C ILE A 452 -1.25 9.06 -21.56
N GLU A 453 -0.87 8.39 -22.64
CA GLU A 453 -0.38 9.02 -23.87
C GLU A 453 -1.47 9.28 -24.92
N ASN A 454 -2.45 8.36 -25.03
CA ASN A 454 -3.34 8.31 -26.20
C ASN A 454 -4.77 8.78 -25.92
N THR A 455 -5.10 9.13 -24.65
CA THR A 455 -6.46 9.55 -24.30
C THR A 455 -6.68 11.05 -24.46
N GLN A 456 -7.92 11.45 -24.64
CA GLN A 456 -8.34 12.84 -24.74
C GLN A 456 -9.44 13.15 -23.73
N PHE A 457 -9.41 14.35 -23.19
CA PHE A 457 -10.46 14.87 -22.33
C PHE A 457 -11.37 15.83 -23.10
N ILE A 458 -12.65 15.80 -22.73
CA ILE A 458 -13.60 16.85 -22.99
C ILE A 458 -13.99 17.54 -21.67
N GLN A 459 -14.02 18.86 -21.65
CA GLN A 459 -14.55 19.60 -20.51
C GLN A 459 -16.07 19.60 -20.58
N ILE A 460 -16.71 19.41 -19.43
CA ILE A 460 -18.16 19.41 -19.31
C ILE A 460 -18.63 20.58 -18.44
N THR A 461 -19.90 20.93 -18.57
CA THR A 461 -20.58 21.91 -17.73
C THR A 461 -21.22 21.24 -16.51
N ALA A 462 -21.74 22.03 -15.56
CA ALA A 462 -22.55 21.50 -14.45
C ALA A 462 -23.77 20.71 -14.95
N ALA A 463 -24.34 21.07 -16.10
CA ALA A 463 -25.42 20.31 -16.75
C ALA A 463 -24.91 18.95 -17.26
N GLY A 464 -23.72 18.89 -17.88
CA GLY A 464 -23.09 17.64 -18.29
C GLY A 464 -22.70 16.73 -17.11
N LEU A 465 -22.33 17.31 -15.97
CA LEU A 465 -22.11 16.55 -14.75
C LEU A 465 -23.41 15.91 -14.26
N LYS A 466 -24.52 16.67 -14.24
CA LYS A 466 -25.84 16.13 -13.85
C LYS A 466 -26.30 15.02 -14.80
N GLU A 467 -26.09 15.18 -16.11
CA GLU A 467 -26.38 14.17 -17.13
C GLU A 467 -25.54 12.88 -16.94
N SER A 468 -24.32 12.98 -16.38
CA SER A 468 -23.43 11.86 -16.12
C SER A 468 -23.88 10.97 -14.97
N HIS A 469 -24.76 11.42 -14.12
CA HIS A 469 -25.35 10.65 -13.02
C HIS A 469 -26.76 10.18 -13.37
N PRO A 470 -27.27 9.07 -12.78
CA PRO A 470 -28.66 8.68 -12.92
C PRO A 470 -29.59 9.86 -12.59
N HIS A 471 -30.48 10.20 -13.50
CA HIS A 471 -31.44 11.31 -13.34
C HIS A 471 -32.82 10.88 -13.83
N ASP A 472 -33.86 11.55 -13.34
CA ASP A 472 -35.26 11.30 -13.68
C ASP A 472 -35.75 9.86 -13.36
N VAL A 473 -35.04 9.16 -12.44
CA VAL A 473 -35.39 7.84 -11.93
C VAL A 473 -35.13 7.74 -10.43
N SER A 474 -35.87 6.86 -9.75
CA SER A 474 -35.58 6.50 -8.36
C SER A 474 -34.79 5.19 -8.33
N ILE A 475 -33.64 5.16 -7.65
CA ILE A 475 -32.84 3.94 -7.49
C ILE A 475 -33.63 3.00 -6.57
N THR A 476 -34.00 1.83 -7.07
CA THR A 476 -34.69 0.79 -6.28
C THR A 476 -33.76 -0.30 -5.79
N VAL A 477 -32.61 -0.52 -6.50
CA VAL A 477 -31.54 -1.44 -6.13
C VAL A 477 -30.23 -0.72 -6.35
N GLU A 478 -29.43 -0.56 -5.30
CA GLU A 478 -28.11 0.06 -5.36
C GLU A 478 -27.14 -0.87 -6.12
N ALA A 479 -26.32 -0.30 -6.99
CA ALA A 479 -25.23 -1.02 -7.63
C ALA A 479 -24.00 -1.06 -6.68
N PRO A 480 -23.19 -2.14 -6.69
CA PRO A 480 -22.06 -2.27 -5.78
C PRO A 480 -20.98 -1.19 -5.97
N ASN A 481 -20.99 -0.50 -7.12
CA ASN A 481 -20.03 0.54 -7.51
C ASN A 481 -20.65 1.94 -7.62
N TYR A 482 -21.94 2.09 -7.32
CA TYR A 482 -22.66 3.36 -7.34
C TYR A 482 -23.69 3.41 -6.22
N SER A 483 -23.51 4.35 -5.30
CA SER A 483 -24.50 4.73 -4.26
C SER A 483 -24.96 6.15 -4.50
N GLY A 484 -26.27 6.37 -4.52
CA GLY A 484 -26.88 7.68 -4.68
C GLY A 484 -26.85 8.53 -3.41
#